data_64f6175a28ec52c33b6771659bfd830b
#
_entry.id   64f6175a28ec52c33b6771659bfd830b
#
_cell.length_a   1.000
_cell.length_b   1.000
_cell.length_c   1.000
_cell.angle_alpha   90.00
_cell.angle_beta   90.00
_cell.angle_gamma   90.00
#
_symmetry.space_group_name_H-M   'P 1'
#
loop_
_entity.id
_entity.type
_entity.pdbx_description
1 polymer ?
#
loop_
_entity_poly.entity_id
_entity_poly.type
_entity_poly.pdbx_seq_one_letter_code
_entity_poly.pdbx_strand_id
1 'polypeptide(L)'
;MRRPLLLLLSTFFLIWAVEALWLAPSPPGDMLWVVRQEGMLLTGILALGTMTAIMILALRPRRLEPWLGGMDKAYRLHKWLGIIAILLSLAHWLSKESKGLISAAIGTGGRLAKTPVPEWVSLFKPYAKSLGEWTFYALILMLIITLAHRTISYKKWYSLHRLMPVAYLILIFHGVVLTPPAYWSGIGGWALAITMVIGTAAAGIQLLRNLSSAYPHTGTVISCTSQGDVLEVQCRMDQSWPGHQAGQFAFLRLKGESESHPFTLSDADQDNQIVRFHIKQLGDWTRSLPERLHVGQNIELDGPYGRFTQPDRDDKGIYIWVGAGVGATPFLSWLSQEHQDGHAPYAYLQYACQHSTDPLAQALSKAAKEHPDVNLEIYADGRRWTPKEVLQHYHADKPLHIWFCGPAAMGRQLRRELKQTLPAKSWTLHKEHFQFR
;
A
#
# COMPACT_ATOMS: atom_id res chain seq x y z
N MET A 1 4.34 -0.94 -10.42
CA MET A 1 3.63 0.27 -9.99
C MET A 1 3.21 1.19 -11.15
N ARG A 2 4.12 1.59 -12.06
CA ARG A 2 3.73 2.50 -13.17
C ARG A 2 2.64 1.91 -14.08
N ARG A 3 2.71 0.60 -14.39
CA ARG A 3 1.74 -0.05 -15.30
C ARG A 3 0.28 0.00 -14.81
N PRO A 4 -0.10 -0.43 -13.57
CA PRO A 4 -1.50 -0.38 -13.14
C PRO A 4 -2.03 1.05 -13.04
N LEU A 5 -1.20 2.01 -12.63
CA LEU A 5 -1.57 3.42 -12.58
C LEU A 5 -1.85 3.98 -13.98
N LEU A 6 -0.94 3.74 -14.94
CA LEU A 6 -1.13 4.21 -16.33
C LEU A 6 -2.34 3.55 -16.97
N LEU A 7 -2.56 2.25 -16.74
CA LEU A 7 -3.75 1.55 -17.24
C LEU A 7 -5.04 2.18 -16.70
N LEU A 8 -5.11 2.45 -15.40
CA LEU A 8 -6.29 3.09 -14.80
C LEU A 8 -6.58 4.46 -15.44
N LEU A 9 -5.57 5.34 -15.46
CA LEU A 9 -5.75 6.70 -15.98
C LEU A 9 -6.03 6.71 -17.47
N SER A 10 -5.35 5.88 -18.27
CA SER A 10 -5.59 5.81 -19.72
C SER A 10 -6.96 5.21 -20.04
N THR A 11 -7.45 4.23 -19.26
CA THR A 11 -8.80 3.69 -19.47
C THR A 11 -9.87 4.77 -19.29
N PHE A 12 -9.84 5.52 -18.20
CA PHE A 12 -10.79 6.60 -17.97
C PHE A 12 -10.63 7.74 -18.98
N PHE A 13 -9.40 8.09 -19.35
CA PHE A 13 -9.12 9.08 -20.39
C PHE A 13 -9.71 8.67 -21.73
N LEU A 14 -9.50 7.42 -22.16
CA LEU A 14 -10.01 6.90 -23.43
C LEU A 14 -11.54 6.85 -23.45
N ILE A 15 -12.17 6.42 -22.36
CA ILE A 15 -13.65 6.43 -22.24
C ILE A 15 -14.17 7.86 -22.40
N TRP A 16 -13.60 8.82 -21.69
CA TRP A 16 -13.97 10.23 -21.82
C TRP A 16 -13.70 10.74 -23.25
N ALA A 17 -12.56 10.45 -23.85
CA ALA A 17 -12.21 10.93 -25.18
C ALA A 17 -13.17 10.40 -26.27
N VAL A 18 -13.54 9.11 -26.19
CA VAL A 18 -14.54 8.53 -27.10
C VAL A 18 -15.90 9.19 -26.92
N GLU A 19 -16.32 9.43 -25.68
CA GLU A 19 -17.58 10.12 -25.39
C GLU A 19 -17.58 11.55 -25.90
N ALA A 20 -16.57 12.35 -25.51
CA ALA A 20 -16.51 13.77 -25.80
C ALA A 20 -16.26 14.09 -27.29
N LEU A 21 -15.51 13.24 -28.00
CA LEU A 21 -15.12 13.53 -29.39
C LEU A 21 -16.04 12.89 -30.42
N TRP A 22 -16.68 11.74 -30.11
CA TRP A 22 -17.41 10.98 -31.13
C TRP A 22 -18.87 10.69 -30.77
N LEU A 23 -19.19 10.36 -29.53
CA LEU A 23 -20.53 9.88 -29.17
C LEU A 23 -21.46 11.00 -28.72
N ALA A 24 -20.97 11.92 -27.89
CA ALA A 24 -21.75 13.05 -27.36
C ALA A 24 -20.88 14.31 -27.26
N PRO A 25 -20.49 14.90 -28.42
CA PRO A 25 -19.69 16.13 -28.39
C PRO A 25 -20.41 17.24 -27.65
N SER A 26 -19.65 18.10 -27.00
CA SER A 26 -20.21 19.27 -26.31
C SER A 26 -21.07 20.14 -27.22
N PRO A 27 -22.14 20.73 -26.70
CA PRO A 27 -22.94 21.68 -27.45
C PRO A 27 -22.08 22.81 -28.05
N PRO A 28 -22.46 23.37 -29.20
CA PRO A 28 -21.71 24.46 -29.82
C PRO A 28 -21.55 25.65 -28.87
N GLY A 29 -20.35 26.20 -28.83
CA GLY A 29 -19.98 27.34 -28.02
C GLY A 29 -18.55 27.78 -28.34
N ASP A 30 -18.10 28.88 -27.74
CA ASP A 30 -16.72 29.31 -27.89
C ASP A 30 -15.75 28.27 -27.31
N MET A 31 -14.63 28.05 -28.01
CA MET A 31 -13.65 27.03 -27.71
C MET A 31 -13.20 27.00 -26.22
N LEU A 32 -13.00 28.16 -25.63
CA LEU A 32 -12.60 28.27 -24.23
C LEU A 32 -13.68 27.78 -23.26
N TRP A 33 -14.94 28.00 -23.57
CA TRP A 33 -16.07 27.49 -22.76
C TRP A 33 -16.22 25.97 -22.90
N VAL A 34 -16.03 25.44 -24.12
CA VAL A 34 -16.02 23.99 -24.38
C VAL A 34 -14.87 23.31 -23.61
N VAL A 35 -13.64 23.81 -23.78
CA VAL A 35 -12.44 23.28 -23.10
C VAL A 35 -12.59 23.30 -21.57
N ARG A 36 -13.19 24.39 -21.03
CA ARG A 36 -13.48 24.45 -19.60
C ARG A 36 -14.45 23.37 -19.15
N GLN A 37 -15.55 23.15 -19.87
CA GLN A 37 -16.54 22.13 -19.51
C GLN A 37 -15.97 20.73 -19.61
N GLU A 38 -15.31 20.41 -20.72
CA GLU A 38 -14.69 19.11 -20.93
C GLU A 38 -13.54 18.86 -19.95
N GLY A 39 -12.74 19.88 -19.64
CA GLY A 39 -11.71 19.82 -18.61
C GLY A 39 -12.26 19.53 -17.21
N MET A 40 -13.43 20.11 -16.86
CA MET A 40 -14.11 19.79 -15.60
C MET A 40 -14.61 18.33 -15.58
N LEU A 41 -15.21 17.85 -16.67
CA LEU A 41 -15.70 16.48 -16.77
C LEU A 41 -14.52 15.48 -16.69
N LEU A 42 -13.50 15.66 -17.51
CA LEU A 42 -12.34 14.80 -17.54
C LEU A 42 -11.64 14.72 -16.16
N THR A 43 -11.33 15.87 -15.58
CA THR A 43 -10.63 15.90 -14.28
C THR A 43 -11.48 15.32 -13.15
N GLY A 44 -12.81 15.54 -13.19
CA GLY A 44 -13.75 14.94 -12.24
C GLY A 44 -13.83 13.43 -12.35
N ILE A 45 -13.95 12.89 -13.57
CA ILE A 45 -13.98 11.44 -13.83
C ILE A 45 -12.68 10.78 -13.40
N LEU A 46 -11.53 11.35 -13.78
CA LEU A 46 -10.22 10.83 -13.41
C LEU A 46 -9.99 10.87 -11.89
N ALA A 47 -10.40 11.96 -11.22
CA ALA A 47 -10.30 12.08 -9.76
C ALA A 47 -11.17 11.02 -9.07
N LEU A 48 -12.43 10.86 -9.50
CA LEU A 48 -13.34 9.90 -8.90
C LEU A 48 -12.89 8.45 -9.14
N GLY A 49 -12.48 8.12 -10.37
CA GLY A 49 -11.94 6.80 -10.70
C GLY A 49 -10.69 6.46 -9.88
N THR A 50 -9.80 7.45 -9.71
CA THR A 50 -8.60 7.31 -8.87
C THR A 50 -8.98 7.08 -7.39
N MET A 51 -9.95 7.85 -6.87
CA MET A 51 -10.44 7.69 -5.50
C MET A 51 -11.16 6.34 -5.29
N THR A 52 -11.89 5.86 -6.28
CA THR A 52 -12.49 4.51 -6.25
C THR A 52 -11.43 3.42 -6.11
N ALA A 53 -10.36 3.52 -6.91
CA ALA A 53 -9.23 2.59 -6.78
C ALA A 53 -8.57 2.65 -5.39
N ILE A 54 -8.47 3.84 -4.80
CA ILE A 54 -7.98 4.05 -3.42
C ILE A 54 -8.91 3.33 -2.41
N MET A 55 -10.22 3.45 -2.55
CA MET A 55 -11.19 2.77 -1.67
C MET A 55 -11.06 1.26 -1.76
N ILE A 56 -10.92 0.70 -2.98
CA ILE A 56 -10.70 -0.73 -3.17
C ILE A 56 -9.39 -1.19 -2.51
N LEU A 57 -8.30 -0.45 -2.70
CA LEU A 57 -7.00 -0.79 -2.11
C LEU A 57 -7.03 -0.71 -0.57
N ALA A 58 -7.84 0.19 0.00
CA ALA A 58 -8.01 0.32 1.45
C ALA A 58 -8.63 -0.93 2.09
N LEU A 59 -9.41 -1.70 1.34
CA LEU A 59 -9.99 -2.98 1.78
C LEU A 59 -8.96 -4.12 1.90
N ARG A 60 -7.73 -3.93 1.38
CA ARG A 60 -6.67 -4.95 1.36
C ARG A 60 -7.13 -6.27 0.74
N PRO A 61 -7.70 -6.29 -0.48
CA PRO A 61 -8.27 -7.51 -1.05
C PRO A 61 -7.15 -8.50 -1.39
N ARG A 62 -7.09 -9.63 -0.68
CA ARG A 62 -6.08 -10.69 -0.87
C ARG A 62 -6.01 -11.17 -2.32
N ARG A 63 -7.14 -11.21 -3.03
CA ARG A 63 -7.21 -11.63 -4.45
C ARG A 63 -6.48 -10.68 -5.41
N LEU A 64 -6.32 -9.41 -5.06
CA LEU A 64 -5.57 -8.44 -5.88
C LEU A 64 -4.08 -8.40 -5.56
N GLU A 65 -3.67 -8.92 -4.41
CA GLU A 65 -2.27 -8.90 -3.99
C GLU A 65 -1.31 -9.54 -5.02
N PRO A 66 -1.61 -10.72 -5.63
CA PRO A 66 -0.78 -11.30 -6.68
C PRO A 66 -0.56 -10.37 -7.88
N TRP A 67 -1.62 -9.70 -8.34
CA TRP A 67 -1.56 -8.77 -9.47
C TRP A 67 -0.77 -7.50 -9.18
N LEU A 68 -0.79 -7.04 -7.93
CA LEU A 68 -0.05 -5.87 -7.48
C LEU A 68 1.40 -6.20 -7.13
N GLY A 69 1.71 -7.49 -6.96
CA GLY A 69 3.03 -8.00 -6.63
C GLY A 69 3.41 -7.86 -5.15
N GLY A 70 2.41 -7.79 -4.25
CA GLY A 70 2.55 -7.72 -2.80
C GLY A 70 1.83 -6.52 -2.18
N MET A 71 1.47 -6.66 -0.91
CA MET A 71 0.74 -5.64 -0.17
C MET A 71 1.56 -4.35 0.04
N ASP A 72 2.87 -4.44 0.16
CA ASP A 72 3.80 -3.31 0.21
C ASP A 72 3.68 -2.41 -1.03
N LYS A 73 3.53 -3.03 -2.20
CA LYS A 73 3.32 -2.31 -3.48
C LYS A 73 1.91 -1.74 -3.59
N ALA A 74 0.90 -2.43 -3.01
CA ALA A 74 -0.47 -1.93 -2.91
C ALA A 74 -0.52 -0.63 -2.08
N TYR A 75 0.15 -0.58 -0.92
CA TYR A 75 0.27 0.63 -0.11
C TYR A 75 0.96 1.78 -0.85
N ARG A 76 2.04 1.49 -1.56
CA ARG A 76 2.70 2.51 -2.38
C ARG A 76 1.81 3.01 -3.51
N LEU A 77 1.04 2.13 -4.14
CA LEU A 77 0.06 2.52 -5.16
C LEU A 77 -1.03 3.40 -4.56
N HIS A 78 -1.60 3.03 -3.40
CA HIS A 78 -2.57 3.84 -2.65
C HIS A 78 -2.03 5.26 -2.38
N LYS A 79 -0.80 5.38 -1.90
CA LYS A 79 -0.15 6.68 -1.67
C LYS A 79 -0.06 7.54 -2.94
N TRP A 80 0.40 6.97 -4.05
CA TRP A 80 0.55 7.71 -5.31
C TRP A 80 -0.80 8.06 -5.93
N LEU A 81 -1.78 7.16 -5.87
CA LEU A 81 -3.14 7.45 -6.28
C LEU A 81 -3.74 8.59 -5.45
N GLY A 82 -3.47 8.64 -4.13
CA GLY A 82 -3.89 9.74 -3.27
C GLY A 82 -3.33 11.09 -3.70
N ILE A 83 -2.04 11.16 -4.03
CA ILE A 83 -1.42 12.38 -4.56
C ILE A 83 -2.06 12.79 -5.89
N ILE A 84 -2.23 11.83 -6.81
CA ILE A 84 -2.84 12.09 -8.12
C ILE A 84 -4.29 12.53 -7.99
N ALA A 85 -5.08 11.90 -7.11
CA ALA A 85 -6.47 12.31 -6.86
C ALA A 85 -6.56 13.77 -6.42
N ILE A 86 -5.66 14.21 -5.53
CA ILE A 86 -5.61 15.60 -5.08
C ILE A 86 -5.19 16.56 -6.21
N LEU A 87 -4.20 16.19 -7.02
CA LEU A 87 -3.81 17.00 -8.19
C LEU A 87 -4.93 17.14 -9.22
N LEU A 88 -5.66 16.04 -9.48
CA LEU A 88 -6.83 16.04 -10.35
C LEU A 88 -7.98 16.87 -9.76
N SER A 89 -8.22 16.78 -8.45
CA SER A 89 -9.21 17.61 -7.76
C SER A 89 -8.85 19.10 -7.81
N LEU A 90 -7.56 19.43 -7.70
CA LEU A 90 -7.07 20.80 -7.88
C LEU A 90 -7.30 21.30 -9.32
N ALA A 91 -6.99 20.48 -10.32
CA ALA A 91 -7.25 20.81 -11.71
C ALA A 91 -8.74 21.00 -11.99
N HIS A 92 -9.60 20.16 -11.40
CA HIS A 92 -11.06 20.27 -11.46
C HIS A 92 -11.54 21.60 -10.84
N TRP A 93 -11.06 21.95 -9.66
CA TRP A 93 -11.38 23.19 -8.97
C TRP A 93 -10.90 24.42 -9.77
N LEU A 94 -9.67 24.41 -10.32
CA LEU A 94 -9.15 25.47 -11.18
C LEU A 94 -9.99 25.64 -12.45
N SER A 95 -10.42 24.53 -13.07
CA SER A 95 -11.34 24.57 -14.22
C SER A 95 -12.68 25.21 -13.84
N LYS A 96 -13.19 24.97 -12.62
CA LYS A 96 -14.38 25.65 -12.10
C LYS A 96 -14.14 27.16 -11.97
N GLU A 97 -13.04 27.56 -11.34
CA GLU A 97 -12.72 28.97 -11.06
C GLU A 97 -12.33 29.76 -12.32
N SER A 98 -11.84 29.10 -13.38
CA SER A 98 -11.52 29.76 -14.66
C SER A 98 -12.70 30.48 -15.32
N LYS A 99 -13.95 30.26 -14.86
CA LYS A 99 -15.16 30.92 -15.35
C LYS A 99 -15.05 32.45 -15.38
N GLY A 100 -14.51 33.02 -14.30
CA GLY A 100 -14.31 34.48 -14.18
C GLY A 100 -13.34 35.01 -15.23
N LEU A 101 -12.20 34.34 -15.39
CA LEU A 101 -11.16 34.72 -16.34
C LEU A 101 -11.64 34.59 -17.79
N ILE A 102 -12.32 33.51 -18.15
CA ILE A 102 -12.87 33.32 -19.50
C ILE A 102 -13.95 34.39 -19.80
N SER A 103 -14.82 34.65 -18.81
CA SER A 103 -15.83 35.69 -18.97
C SER A 103 -15.24 37.08 -19.18
N ALA A 104 -14.16 37.40 -18.53
CA ALA A 104 -13.44 38.65 -18.71
C ALA A 104 -12.70 38.73 -20.07
N ALA A 105 -12.17 37.61 -20.56
CA ALA A 105 -11.41 37.57 -21.80
C ALA A 105 -12.27 37.60 -23.07
N ILE A 106 -13.37 36.80 -23.12
CA ILE A 106 -14.19 36.59 -24.32
C ILE A 106 -15.69 36.87 -24.12
N GLY A 107 -16.07 37.38 -22.94
CA GLY A 107 -17.48 37.63 -22.62
C GLY A 107 -18.27 36.36 -22.29
N THR A 108 -19.59 36.50 -22.26
CA THR A 108 -20.50 35.41 -21.85
C THR A 108 -21.37 34.90 -22.98
N GLY A 109 -21.34 35.52 -24.15
CA GLY A 109 -22.23 35.22 -25.31
C GLY A 109 -21.98 33.81 -25.89
N GLY A 110 -20.72 33.33 -25.86
CA GLY A 110 -20.35 32.01 -26.36
C GLY A 110 -20.44 30.87 -25.33
N ARG A 111 -21.13 31.09 -24.19
CA ARG A 111 -21.35 30.00 -23.19
C ARG A 111 -22.20 28.88 -23.79
N LEU A 112 -21.87 27.65 -23.41
CA LEU A 112 -22.67 26.49 -23.77
C LEU A 112 -24.12 26.65 -23.25
N ALA A 113 -25.06 26.18 -24.05
CA ALA A 113 -26.48 26.18 -23.67
C ALA A 113 -26.70 25.37 -22.40
N LYS A 114 -27.54 25.86 -21.51
CA LYS A 114 -27.90 25.10 -20.30
C LYS A 114 -28.85 23.98 -20.69
N THR A 115 -28.50 22.75 -20.41
CA THR A 115 -29.39 21.61 -20.54
C THR A 115 -30.44 21.64 -19.42
N PRO A 116 -31.73 21.34 -19.73
CA PRO A 116 -32.74 21.15 -18.70
C PRO A 116 -32.29 20.06 -17.70
N VAL A 117 -32.50 20.30 -16.43
CA VAL A 117 -32.20 19.34 -15.39
C VAL A 117 -33.46 18.95 -14.63
N PRO A 118 -33.60 17.69 -14.15
CA PRO A 118 -34.73 17.29 -13.32
C PRO A 118 -34.86 18.19 -12.08
N GLU A 119 -36.07 18.31 -11.55
CA GLU A 119 -36.35 19.17 -10.40
C GLU A 119 -35.52 18.82 -9.17
N TRP A 120 -35.39 17.54 -8.87
CA TRP A 120 -34.55 17.07 -7.75
C TRP A 120 -33.08 17.50 -7.90
N VAL A 121 -32.54 17.51 -9.12
CA VAL A 121 -31.17 17.99 -9.38
C VAL A 121 -31.07 19.47 -9.03
N SER A 122 -32.08 20.29 -9.45
CA SER A 122 -32.13 21.72 -9.13
C SER A 122 -32.12 21.95 -7.62
N LEU A 123 -32.90 21.16 -6.88
CA LEU A 123 -33.01 21.24 -5.43
C LEU A 123 -31.67 20.94 -4.73
N PHE A 124 -31.00 19.88 -5.15
CA PHE A 124 -29.75 19.42 -4.48
C PHE A 124 -28.47 20.08 -5.00
N LYS A 125 -28.54 20.77 -6.14
CA LYS A 125 -27.37 21.39 -6.79
C LYS A 125 -26.58 22.38 -5.93
N PRO A 126 -27.18 23.28 -5.13
CA PRO A 126 -26.44 24.15 -4.23
C PRO A 126 -25.66 23.38 -3.17
N TYR A 127 -26.31 22.38 -2.57
CA TYR A 127 -25.69 21.52 -1.53
C TYR A 127 -24.53 20.69 -2.10
N ALA A 128 -24.73 20.08 -3.28
CA ALA A 128 -23.69 19.29 -3.93
C ALA A 128 -22.45 20.13 -4.26
N LYS A 129 -22.64 21.39 -4.71
CA LYS A 129 -21.53 22.31 -4.96
C LYS A 129 -20.78 22.66 -3.67
N SER A 130 -21.49 23.08 -2.64
CA SER A 130 -20.90 23.48 -1.37
C SER A 130 -20.17 22.31 -0.69
N LEU A 131 -20.81 21.13 -0.61
CA LEU A 131 -20.20 19.96 -0.02
C LEU A 131 -18.95 19.50 -0.79
N GLY A 132 -18.99 19.53 -2.12
CA GLY A 132 -17.82 19.20 -2.95
C GLY A 132 -16.66 20.16 -2.70
N GLU A 133 -16.92 21.44 -2.56
CA GLU A 133 -15.91 22.46 -2.29
C GLU A 133 -15.30 22.32 -0.88
N TRP A 134 -16.11 22.15 0.14
CA TRP A 134 -15.62 21.88 1.50
C TRP A 134 -14.83 20.59 1.59
N THR A 135 -15.27 19.53 0.88
CA THR A 135 -14.54 18.27 0.81
C THR A 135 -13.17 18.46 0.13
N PHE A 136 -13.10 19.26 -0.92
CA PHE A 136 -11.82 19.59 -1.56
C PHE A 136 -10.86 20.27 -0.58
N TYR A 137 -11.31 21.27 0.19
CA TYR A 137 -10.46 21.92 1.20
C TYR A 137 -10.04 20.94 2.31
N ALA A 138 -10.93 20.04 2.72
CA ALA A 138 -10.60 18.98 3.68
C ALA A 138 -9.52 18.02 3.14
N LEU A 139 -9.58 17.67 1.85
CA LEU A 139 -8.55 16.82 1.21
C LEU A 139 -7.20 17.53 1.13
N ILE A 140 -7.17 18.83 0.81
CA ILE A 140 -5.93 19.63 0.84
C ILE A 140 -5.35 19.68 2.26
N LEU A 141 -6.17 19.93 3.26
CA LEU A 141 -5.76 19.93 4.66
C LEU A 141 -5.18 18.55 5.05
N MET A 142 -5.84 17.47 4.65
CA MET A 142 -5.36 16.10 4.89
C MET A 142 -4.02 15.82 4.22
N LEU A 143 -3.79 16.35 3.01
CA LEU A 143 -2.49 16.27 2.35
C LEU A 143 -1.41 17.01 3.16
N ILE A 144 -1.69 18.23 3.60
CA ILE A 144 -0.75 19.02 4.41
C ILE A 144 -0.40 18.28 5.71
N ILE A 145 -1.40 17.75 6.42
CA ILE A 145 -1.22 16.92 7.61
C ILE A 145 -0.36 15.69 7.31
N THR A 146 -0.59 15.04 6.18
CA THR A 146 0.18 13.85 5.76
C THR A 146 1.64 14.21 5.45
N LEU A 147 1.90 15.35 4.85
CA LEU A 147 3.26 15.84 4.58
C LEU A 147 3.97 16.29 5.86
N ALA A 148 3.23 16.81 6.83
CA ALA A 148 3.71 17.22 8.16
C ALA A 148 3.89 16.04 9.14
N HIS A 149 4.10 14.82 8.66
CA HIS A 149 4.15 13.57 9.44
C HIS A 149 5.23 13.56 10.55
N ARG A 150 6.21 14.47 10.52
CA ARG A 150 7.23 14.58 11.58
C ARG A 150 6.73 15.29 12.82
N THR A 151 5.69 16.11 12.71
CA THR A 151 5.14 16.94 13.79
C THR A 151 3.83 16.42 14.33
N ILE A 152 3.12 15.58 13.57
CA ILE A 152 1.81 15.04 13.93
C ILE A 152 1.95 13.56 14.25
N SER A 153 1.46 13.14 15.44
CA SER A 153 1.48 11.72 15.83
C SER A 153 0.67 10.87 14.86
N TYR A 154 1.14 9.65 14.61
CA TYR A 154 0.48 8.68 13.73
C TYR A 154 -0.98 8.43 14.14
N LYS A 155 -1.25 8.33 15.44
CA LYS A 155 -2.59 8.12 15.98
C LYS A 155 -3.58 9.21 15.55
N LYS A 156 -3.19 10.50 15.64
CA LYS A 156 -4.02 11.63 15.22
C LYS A 156 -4.26 11.61 13.70
N TRP A 157 -3.21 11.40 12.92
CA TRP A 157 -3.30 11.27 11.48
C TRP A 157 -4.23 10.11 11.07
N TYR A 158 -4.05 8.93 11.67
CA TYR A 158 -4.84 7.74 11.38
C TYR A 158 -6.32 7.94 11.69
N SER A 159 -6.64 8.55 12.84
CA SER A 159 -8.02 8.86 13.23
C SER A 159 -8.72 9.77 12.21
N LEU A 160 -8.01 10.78 11.68
CA LEU A 160 -8.54 11.67 10.66
C LEU A 160 -8.66 10.96 9.30
N HIS A 161 -7.66 10.16 8.93
CA HIS A 161 -7.67 9.42 7.67
C HIS A 161 -8.81 8.39 7.58
N ARG A 162 -9.28 7.86 8.70
CA ARG A 162 -10.46 6.96 8.76
C ARG A 162 -11.75 7.62 8.28
N LEU A 163 -11.80 8.95 8.17
CA LEU A 163 -12.94 9.69 7.62
C LEU A 163 -12.97 9.75 6.09
N MET A 164 -11.91 9.29 5.41
CA MET A 164 -11.83 9.34 3.94
C MET A 164 -12.99 8.64 3.21
N PRO A 165 -13.55 7.52 3.67
CA PRO A 165 -14.75 6.93 3.06
C PRO A 165 -15.96 7.88 3.10
N VAL A 166 -16.14 8.67 4.17
CA VAL A 166 -17.22 9.68 4.25
C VAL A 166 -16.99 10.78 3.23
N ALA A 167 -15.76 11.30 3.13
CA ALA A 167 -15.40 12.30 2.13
C ALA A 167 -15.66 11.77 0.70
N TYR A 168 -15.33 10.51 0.44
CA TYR A 168 -15.61 9.86 -0.84
C TYR A 168 -17.11 9.80 -1.14
N LEU A 169 -17.96 9.40 -0.18
CA LEU A 169 -19.42 9.36 -0.38
C LEU A 169 -20.02 10.74 -0.65
N ILE A 170 -19.49 11.80 -0.02
CA ILE A 170 -19.88 13.19 -0.33
C ILE A 170 -19.52 13.53 -1.78
N LEU A 171 -18.36 13.09 -2.27
CA LEU A 171 -17.94 13.31 -3.66
C LEU A 171 -18.76 12.47 -4.65
N ILE A 172 -19.25 11.29 -4.28
CA ILE A 172 -20.25 10.53 -5.06
C ILE A 172 -21.52 11.35 -5.22
N PHE A 173 -22.07 11.87 -4.11
CA PHE A 173 -23.26 12.75 -4.16
C PHE A 173 -23.02 13.98 -5.06
N HIS A 174 -21.87 14.65 -4.90
CA HIS A 174 -21.45 15.75 -5.74
C HIS A 174 -21.44 15.36 -7.22
N GLY A 175 -20.82 14.23 -7.57
CA GLY A 175 -20.72 13.74 -8.94
C GLY A 175 -22.08 13.38 -9.54
N VAL A 176 -22.94 12.66 -8.79
CA VAL A 176 -24.29 12.28 -9.26
C VAL A 176 -25.14 13.51 -9.60
N VAL A 177 -25.11 14.53 -8.73
CA VAL A 177 -25.94 15.72 -8.88
C VAL A 177 -25.41 16.68 -9.96
N LEU A 178 -24.09 16.77 -10.13
CA LEU A 178 -23.49 17.80 -11.00
C LEU A 178 -23.07 17.29 -12.39
N THR A 179 -23.01 15.99 -12.62
CA THR A 179 -22.80 15.44 -13.96
C THR A 179 -23.96 15.76 -14.85
N PRO A 180 -23.75 16.32 -16.05
CA PRO A 180 -24.84 16.71 -16.97
C PRO A 180 -25.74 15.49 -17.26
N PRO A 181 -27.09 15.67 -17.30
CA PRO A 181 -28.03 14.55 -17.53
C PRO A 181 -27.75 13.78 -18.83
N ALA A 182 -27.37 14.49 -19.90
CA ALA A 182 -27.05 13.89 -21.18
C ALA A 182 -25.86 12.94 -21.12
N TYR A 183 -24.92 13.15 -20.17
CA TYR A 183 -23.74 12.29 -20.02
C TYR A 183 -24.12 10.88 -19.53
N TRP A 184 -25.18 10.74 -18.72
CA TRP A 184 -25.62 9.47 -18.17
C TRP A 184 -26.16 8.46 -19.20
N SER A 185 -26.56 8.96 -20.40
CA SER A 185 -27.04 8.09 -21.49
C SER A 185 -25.90 7.48 -22.33
N GLY A 186 -24.68 8.01 -22.22
CA GLY A 186 -23.50 7.56 -22.96
C GLY A 186 -22.69 6.47 -22.25
N ILE A 187 -21.68 5.96 -22.96
CA ILE A 187 -20.74 4.94 -22.43
C ILE A 187 -19.96 5.49 -21.23
N GLY A 188 -19.56 6.77 -21.31
CA GLY A 188 -18.86 7.46 -20.22
C GLY A 188 -19.69 7.53 -18.94
N GLY A 189 -20.99 7.81 -19.07
CA GLY A 189 -21.94 7.84 -17.96
C GLY A 189 -22.12 6.47 -17.31
N TRP A 190 -22.27 5.42 -18.09
CA TRP A 190 -22.34 4.04 -17.58
C TRP A 190 -21.05 3.63 -16.87
N ALA A 191 -19.89 3.91 -17.45
CA ALA A 191 -18.60 3.64 -16.82
C ALA A 191 -18.44 4.39 -15.49
N LEU A 192 -18.88 5.66 -15.46
CA LEU A 192 -18.88 6.47 -14.25
C LEU A 192 -19.83 5.90 -13.20
N ALA A 193 -21.06 5.51 -13.57
CA ALA A 193 -22.04 4.91 -12.68
C ALA A 193 -21.51 3.62 -12.04
N ILE A 194 -20.96 2.71 -12.85
CA ILE A 194 -20.35 1.47 -12.35
C ILE A 194 -19.20 1.78 -11.37
N THR A 195 -18.35 2.74 -11.71
CA THR A 195 -17.25 3.20 -10.86
C THR A 195 -17.77 3.72 -9.52
N MET A 196 -18.81 4.54 -9.54
CA MET A 196 -19.47 5.07 -8.34
C MET A 196 -20.08 3.97 -7.47
N VAL A 197 -20.75 2.99 -8.05
CA VAL A 197 -21.33 1.85 -7.33
C VAL A 197 -20.25 1.01 -6.65
N ILE A 198 -19.19 0.65 -7.38
CA ILE A 198 -18.07 -0.12 -6.82
C ILE A 198 -17.39 0.64 -5.69
N GLY A 199 -17.13 1.92 -5.88
CA GLY A 199 -16.48 2.76 -4.87
C GLY A 199 -17.36 2.97 -3.63
N THR A 200 -18.68 3.15 -3.82
CA THR A 200 -19.66 3.26 -2.71
C THR A 200 -19.70 1.98 -1.89
N ALA A 201 -19.73 0.83 -2.55
CA ALA A 201 -19.66 -0.47 -1.87
C ALA A 201 -18.34 -0.60 -1.07
N ALA A 202 -17.20 -0.25 -1.67
CA ALA A 202 -15.91 -0.29 -0.99
C ALA A 202 -15.85 0.66 0.21
N ALA A 203 -16.35 1.90 0.06
CA ALA A 203 -16.42 2.88 1.14
C ALA A 203 -17.36 2.41 2.27
N GLY A 204 -18.52 1.85 1.93
CA GLY A 204 -19.47 1.28 2.89
C GLY A 204 -18.85 0.13 3.70
N ILE A 205 -18.20 -0.82 3.05
CA ILE A 205 -17.47 -1.91 3.73
C ILE A 205 -16.39 -1.34 4.65
N GLN A 206 -15.63 -0.34 4.20
CA GLN A 206 -14.60 0.29 5.02
C GLN A 206 -15.17 1.01 6.24
N LEU A 207 -16.31 1.69 6.10
CA LEU A 207 -17.01 2.32 7.22
C LEU A 207 -17.50 1.28 8.23
N LEU A 208 -18.11 0.19 7.75
CA LEU A 208 -18.55 -0.92 8.62
C LEU A 208 -17.35 -1.53 9.37
N ARG A 209 -16.22 -1.77 8.71
CA ARG A 209 -14.98 -2.23 9.36
C ARG A 209 -14.45 -1.23 10.40
N ASN A 210 -14.54 0.07 10.12
CA ASN A 210 -14.14 1.11 11.06
C ASN A 210 -15.04 1.15 12.32
N LEU A 211 -16.32 0.79 12.18
CA LEU A 211 -17.31 0.76 13.27
C LEU A 211 -17.30 -0.55 14.05
N SER A 212 -17.19 -1.69 13.35
CA SER A 212 -17.32 -3.02 13.95
C SER A 212 -16.16 -3.40 14.87
N SER A 213 -15.04 -2.70 14.81
CA SER A 213 -13.80 -3.08 15.53
C SER A 213 -13.39 -4.56 15.38
N ALA A 214 -14.04 -5.33 14.51
CA ALA A 214 -13.79 -6.75 14.31
C ALA A 214 -12.56 -6.95 13.40
N TYR A 215 -11.67 -7.82 13.83
CA TYR A 215 -10.57 -8.33 13.03
C TYR A 215 -10.86 -9.76 12.60
N PRO A 216 -10.34 -10.20 11.44
CA PRO A 216 -10.71 -11.51 10.91
C PRO A 216 -10.26 -12.68 11.77
N HIS A 217 -9.17 -12.53 12.53
CA HIS A 217 -8.58 -13.60 13.29
C HIS A 217 -8.21 -13.13 14.70
N THR A 218 -8.47 -13.97 15.69
CA THR A 218 -8.08 -13.75 17.10
C THR A 218 -7.09 -14.82 17.53
N GLY A 219 -6.27 -14.46 18.50
CA GLY A 219 -5.30 -15.38 19.10
C GLY A 219 -4.99 -15.00 20.53
N THR A 220 -4.34 -15.92 21.25
CA THR A 220 -3.92 -15.72 22.62
C THR A 220 -2.40 -15.81 22.71
N VAL A 221 -1.77 -14.88 23.38
CA VAL A 221 -0.32 -14.89 23.65
C VAL A 221 0.01 -16.06 24.55
N ILE A 222 0.90 -16.96 24.08
CA ILE A 222 1.36 -18.13 24.83
C ILE A 222 2.79 -17.96 25.37
N SER A 223 3.56 -17.07 24.75
CA SER A 223 4.91 -16.70 25.23
C SER A 223 5.22 -15.26 24.86
N CYS A 224 5.89 -14.55 25.74
CA CYS A 224 6.33 -13.17 25.53
C CYS A 224 7.67 -12.97 26.26
N THR A 225 8.76 -12.85 25.50
CA THR A 225 10.12 -12.77 26.05
C THR A 225 10.86 -11.58 25.45
N SER A 226 11.36 -10.69 26.30
CA SER A 226 12.19 -9.55 25.87
C SER A 226 13.66 -9.90 25.93
N GLN A 227 14.38 -9.72 24.83
CA GLN A 227 15.82 -9.89 24.73
C GLN A 227 16.42 -8.62 24.12
N GLY A 228 17.10 -7.83 24.93
CA GLY A 228 17.59 -6.50 24.51
C GLY A 228 16.45 -5.62 24.01
N ASP A 229 16.55 -5.12 22.78
CA ASP A 229 15.54 -4.28 22.12
C ASP A 229 14.56 -5.07 21.22
N VAL A 230 14.56 -6.41 21.32
CA VAL A 230 13.67 -7.29 20.57
C VAL A 230 12.73 -8.02 21.52
N LEU A 231 11.43 -7.94 21.23
CA LEU A 231 10.37 -8.69 21.88
C LEU A 231 10.00 -9.88 21.00
N GLU A 232 10.22 -11.11 21.49
CA GLU A 232 9.71 -12.33 20.89
C GLU A 232 8.31 -12.60 21.47
N VAL A 233 7.34 -12.80 20.60
CA VAL A 233 5.94 -13.08 20.96
C VAL A 233 5.48 -14.31 20.21
N GLN A 234 4.95 -15.29 20.93
CA GLN A 234 4.26 -16.43 20.34
C GLN A 234 2.78 -16.38 20.69
N CYS A 235 1.94 -16.61 19.69
CA CYS A 235 0.50 -16.57 19.85
C CYS A 235 -0.12 -17.84 19.27
N ARG A 236 -1.10 -18.40 19.99
CA ARG A 236 -1.96 -19.45 19.48
C ARG A 236 -3.18 -18.82 18.87
N MET A 237 -3.38 -19.04 17.58
CA MET A 237 -4.49 -18.53 16.81
C MET A 237 -5.71 -19.42 16.97
N ASP A 238 -6.89 -18.85 16.75
CA ASP A 238 -8.13 -19.60 16.66
C ASP A 238 -8.24 -20.36 15.32
N GLN A 239 -9.29 -21.18 15.21
CA GLN A 239 -9.54 -22.00 14.00
C GLN A 239 -9.80 -21.18 12.73
N SER A 240 -10.05 -19.87 12.85
CA SER A 240 -10.26 -18.98 11.71
C SER A 240 -8.95 -18.60 10.99
N TRP A 241 -7.80 -18.85 11.61
CA TRP A 241 -6.50 -18.58 11.01
C TRP A 241 -6.24 -19.51 9.82
N PRO A 242 -6.00 -18.98 8.61
CA PRO A 242 -5.85 -19.79 7.39
C PRO A 242 -4.47 -20.44 7.23
N GLY A 243 -3.60 -20.36 8.23
CA GLY A 243 -2.20 -20.67 8.09
C GLY A 243 -1.41 -19.57 7.38
N HIS A 244 -0.09 -19.72 7.28
CA HIS A 244 0.76 -18.77 6.58
C HIS A 244 1.97 -19.45 5.93
N GLN A 245 2.54 -18.77 4.94
CA GLN A 245 3.81 -19.18 4.31
C GLN A 245 4.96 -18.41 4.93
N ALA A 246 6.12 -19.05 5.04
CA ALA A 246 7.33 -18.43 5.53
C ALA A 246 7.68 -17.14 4.76
N GLY A 247 7.97 -16.06 5.48
CA GLY A 247 8.24 -14.72 4.92
C GLY A 247 7.00 -13.83 4.74
N GLN A 248 5.79 -14.31 5.06
CA GLN A 248 4.60 -13.48 5.11
C GLN A 248 4.56 -12.64 6.39
N PHE A 249 3.66 -11.65 6.43
CA PHE A 249 3.42 -10.78 7.59
C PHE A 249 1.93 -10.65 7.90
N ALA A 250 1.61 -10.20 9.11
CA ALA A 250 0.26 -9.87 9.52
C ALA A 250 0.22 -8.51 10.24
N PHE A 251 -0.95 -7.86 10.20
CA PHE A 251 -1.20 -6.68 11.01
C PHE A 251 -1.68 -7.12 12.40
N LEU A 252 -0.85 -6.88 13.40
CA LEU A 252 -1.16 -7.16 14.80
C LEU A 252 -1.79 -5.95 15.45
N ARG A 253 -2.86 -6.17 16.21
CA ARG A 253 -3.55 -5.19 17.04
C ARG A 253 -3.80 -5.79 18.43
N LEU A 254 -3.64 -5.00 19.47
CA LEU A 254 -4.09 -5.37 20.81
C LEU A 254 -5.61 -5.15 20.90
N LYS A 255 -6.31 -6.09 21.54
CA LYS A 255 -7.76 -5.99 21.68
C LYS A 255 -8.18 -4.67 22.36
N GLY A 256 -9.11 -3.97 21.74
CA GLY A 256 -9.59 -2.66 22.20
C GLY A 256 -8.81 -1.46 21.66
N GLU A 257 -7.75 -1.68 20.87
CA GLU A 257 -7.02 -0.59 20.21
C GLU A 257 -7.54 -0.31 18.80
N SER A 258 -7.29 0.87 18.31
CA SER A 258 -7.62 1.26 16.92
C SER A 258 -6.45 1.06 15.97
N GLU A 259 -5.22 1.01 16.48
CA GLU A 259 -4.00 0.93 15.68
C GLU A 259 -3.58 -0.53 15.47
N SER A 260 -3.19 -0.85 14.25
CA SER A 260 -2.56 -2.12 13.91
C SER A 260 -1.21 -1.90 13.25
N HIS A 261 -0.27 -2.77 13.55
CA HIS A 261 1.09 -2.67 13.05
C HIS A 261 1.50 -3.94 12.31
N PRO A 262 2.17 -3.83 11.15
CA PRO A 262 2.60 -4.99 10.38
C PRO A 262 3.88 -5.59 10.98
N PHE A 263 3.85 -6.90 11.20
CA PHE A 263 5.00 -7.67 11.63
C PHE A 263 5.14 -8.95 10.81
N THR A 264 6.37 -9.29 10.47
CA THR A 264 6.68 -10.55 9.81
C THR A 264 6.37 -11.72 10.73
N LEU A 265 5.74 -12.74 10.18
CA LEU A 265 5.57 -14.03 10.81
C LEU A 265 6.94 -14.71 10.73
N SER A 266 7.64 -14.81 11.87
CA SER A 266 9.07 -15.14 11.92
C SER A 266 9.36 -16.64 12.07
N ASP A 267 8.35 -17.47 11.92
CA ASP A 267 8.45 -18.93 11.77
C ASP A 267 7.61 -19.43 10.61
N ALA A 268 7.82 -20.67 10.21
CA ALA A 268 6.92 -21.39 9.32
C ALA A 268 5.73 -21.91 10.12
N ASP A 269 4.60 -22.02 9.45
CA ASP A 269 3.37 -22.56 10.04
C ASP A 269 3.39 -24.09 10.02
N GLN A 270 3.98 -24.68 11.06
CA GLN A 270 4.05 -26.14 11.20
C GLN A 270 2.73 -26.72 11.73
N ASP A 271 2.02 -25.99 12.62
CA ASP A 271 0.82 -26.47 13.32
C ASP A 271 -0.47 -25.74 12.90
N ASN A 272 -0.42 -24.86 11.87
CA ASN A 272 -1.51 -24.01 11.39
C ASN A 272 -2.17 -23.11 12.45
N GLN A 273 -1.67 -23.08 13.68
CA GLN A 273 -2.26 -22.32 14.79
C GLN A 273 -1.26 -21.50 15.61
N ILE A 274 0.03 -21.72 15.48
CA ILE A 274 1.03 -20.95 16.21
C ILE A 274 1.69 -19.95 15.26
N VAL A 275 1.73 -18.70 15.69
CA VAL A 275 2.44 -17.62 14.98
C VAL A 275 3.46 -17.00 15.91
N ARG A 276 4.63 -16.67 15.37
CA ARG A 276 5.72 -16.05 16.11
C ARG A 276 6.09 -14.71 15.48
N PHE A 277 6.37 -13.73 16.33
CA PHE A 277 6.85 -12.42 15.95
C PHE A 277 8.14 -12.08 16.68
N HIS A 278 9.10 -11.46 15.98
CA HIS A 278 10.22 -10.76 16.57
C HIS A 278 10.03 -9.26 16.32
N ILE A 279 9.72 -8.52 17.36
CA ILE A 279 9.31 -7.11 17.28
C ILE A 279 10.43 -6.25 17.85
N LYS A 280 11.10 -5.47 17.00
CA LYS A 280 12.10 -4.51 17.44
C LYS A 280 11.44 -3.25 18.02
N GLN A 281 11.92 -2.79 19.17
CA GLN A 281 11.38 -1.63 19.89
C GLN A 281 11.88 -0.30 19.27
N LEU A 282 11.29 0.09 18.12
CA LEU A 282 11.73 1.26 17.34
C LEU A 282 10.88 2.51 17.56
N GLY A 283 9.57 2.36 17.74
CA GLY A 283 8.60 3.45 17.88
C GLY A 283 7.88 3.39 19.21
N ASP A 284 7.07 4.42 19.51
CA ASP A 284 6.36 4.54 20.80
C ASP A 284 5.50 3.30 21.10
N TRP A 285 4.75 2.83 20.10
CA TRP A 285 3.90 1.65 20.26
C TRP A 285 4.70 0.38 20.53
N THR A 286 5.78 0.12 19.75
CA THR A 286 6.60 -1.09 19.93
C THR A 286 7.43 -1.06 21.20
N ARG A 287 7.84 0.12 21.68
CA ARG A 287 8.54 0.27 22.98
C ARG A 287 7.62 0.00 24.17
N SER A 288 6.32 0.31 24.04
CA SER A 288 5.34 0.05 25.09
C SER A 288 4.85 -1.40 25.16
N LEU A 289 5.13 -2.22 24.12
CA LEU A 289 4.64 -3.60 24.06
C LEU A 289 5.10 -4.49 25.22
N PRO A 290 6.37 -4.48 25.67
CA PRO A 290 6.80 -5.34 26.76
C PRO A 290 6.03 -5.15 28.08
N GLU A 291 5.53 -3.92 28.33
CA GLU A 291 4.74 -3.59 29.52
C GLU A 291 3.25 -3.89 29.35
N ARG A 292 2.79 -4.02 28.11
CA ARG A 292 1.37 -4.11 27.76
C ARG A 292 0.93 -5.48 27.26
N LEU A 293 1.86 -6.30 26.82
CA LEU A 293 1.60 -7.61 26.24
C LEU A 293 2.02 -8.71 27.22
N HIS A 294 1.05 -9.53 27.66
CA HIS A 294 1.27 -10.56 28.65
C HIS A 294 0.74 -11.92 28.16
N VAL A 295 1.31 -13.01 28.70
CA VAL A 295 0.80 -14.36 28.45
C VAL A 295 -0.68 -14.45 28.87
N GLY A 296 -1.49 -15.06 28.05
CA GLY A 296 -2.97 -15.16 28.23
C GLY A 296 -3.75 -13.99 27.63
N GLN A 297 -3.10 -12.93 27.16
CA GLN A 297 -3.77 -11.79 26.55
C GLN A 297 -4.24 -12.11 25.14
N ASN A 298 -5.43 -11.62 24.79
CA ASN A 298 -5.96 -11.74 23.42
C ASN A 298 -5.37 -10.68 22.50
N ILE A 299 -4.98 -11.13 21.32
CA ILE A 299 -4.55 -10.30 20.20
C ILE A 299 -5.49 -10.50 19.00
N GLU A 300 -5.41 -9.59 18.06
CA GLU A 300 -6.18 -9.63 16.82
C GLU A 300 -5.21 -9.49 15.63
N LEU A 301 -5.37 -10.36 14.63
CA LEU A 301 -4.56 -10.36 13.42
C LEU A 301 -5.42 -10.15 12.17
N ASP A 302 -4.87 -9.36 11.24
CA ASP A 302 -5.36 -9.24 9.87
C ASP A 302 -4.22 -9.67 8.93
N GLY A 303 -4.40 -10.78 8.25
CA GLY A 303 -3.40 -11.43 7.43
C GLY A 303 -3.74 -12.90 7.17
N PRO A 304 -2.78 -13.70 6.67
CA PRO A 304 -1.43 -13.30 6.28
C PRO A 304 -1.41 -12.52 4.97
N TYR A 305 -0.38 -11.69 4.80
CA TYR A 305 -0.08 -10.92 3.60
C TYR A 305 1.39 -11.06 3.23
N GLY A 306 1.75 -10.63 2.03
CA GLY A 306 3.13 -10.60 1.59
C GLY A 306 3.45 -11.69 0.57
N ARG A 307 4.45 -11.40 -0.25
CA ARG A 307 4.97 -12.29 -1.28
C ARG A 307 6.51 -12.36 -1.23
N PHE A 308 7.05 -12.07 -0.09
CA PHE A 308 8.48 -12.25 0.17
C PHE A 308 8.71 -13.68 0.68
N THR A 309 8.31 -14.64 -0.17
CA THR A 309 8.45 -16.07 0.12
C THR A 309 9.78 -16.57 -0.37
N GLN A 310 10.24 -17.68 0.24
CA GLN A 310 11.43 -18.37 -0.18
C GLN A 310 11.29 -18.81 -1.65
N PRO A 311 12.34 -18.66 -2.48
CA PRO A 311 12.32 -19.17 -3.83
C PRO A 311 12.34 -20.69 -3.84
N ASP A 312 11.70 -21.28 -4.86
CA ASP A 312 11.89 -22.69 -5.16
C ASP A 312 13.35 -22.98 -5.52
N ARG A 313 13.81 -24.18 -5.20
CA ARG A 313 15.19 -24.60 -5.51
C ARG A 313 15.39 -24.59 -7.03
N ASP A 314 16.34 -23.80 -7.50
CA ASP A 314 16.81 -23.78 -8.88
C ASP A 314 18.35 -23.71 -8.86
N ASP A 315 19.01 -24.76 -9.31
CA ASP A 315 20.48 -24.86 -9.38
C ASP A 315 21.10 -23.94 -10.45
N LYS A 316 20.24 -23.22 -11.20
CA LYS A 316 20.68 -22.33 -12.29
C LYS A 316 21.12 -20.94 -11.83
N GLY A 317 20.83 -20.54 -10.59
CA GLY A 317 21.11 -19.20 -10.06
C GLY A 317 21.98 -19.20 -8.82
N ILE A 318 22.48 -18.02 -8.45
CA ILE A 318 23.13 -17.72 -7.18
C ILE A 318 22.15 -16.96 -6.32
N TYR A 319 21.87 -17.44 -5.12
CA TYR A 319 20.88 -16.91 -4.20
C TYR A 319 21.56 -16.14 -3.08
N ILE A 320 21.24 -14.86 -2.93
CA ILE A 320 21.78 -14.03 -1.83
C ILE A 320 20.62 -13.41 -1.06
N TRP A 321 20.61 -13.66 0.23
CA TRP A 321 19.66 -13.11 1.18
C TRP A 321 20.35 -12.03 2.00
N VAL A 322 19.83 -10.81 1.97
CA VAL A 322 20.43 -9.66 2.67
C VAL A 322 19.43 -9.13 3.69
N GLY A 323 19.71 -9.33 4.94
CA GLY A 323 18.93 -8.85 6.09
C GLY A 323 19.64 -7.71 6.82
N ALA A 324 18.88 -6.72 7.33
CA ALA A 324 19.45 -5.71 8.20
C ALA A 324 18.49 -5.34 9.34
N GLY A 325 18.97 -5.40 10.58
CA GLY A 325 18.17 -5.19 11.78
C GLY A 325 16.96 -6.14 11.81
N VAL A 326 15.75 -5.62 12.04
CA VAL A 326 14.52 -6.43 12.04
C VAL A 326 14.23 -7.11 10.69
N GLY A 327 14.90 -6.72 9.61
CA GLY A 327 14.84 -7.42 8.33
C GLY A 327 15.46 -8.81 8.32
N ALA A 328 15.93 -9.32 9.46
CA ALA A 328 16.28 -10.73 9.67
C ALA A 328 15.05 -11.66 9.67
N THR A 329 13.89 -11.14 10.08
CA THR A 329 12.70 -11.95 10.40
C THR A 329 12.15 -12.80 9.25
N PRO A 330 12.11 -12.34 7.97
CA PRO A 330 11.70 -13.22 6.87
C PRO A 330 12.67 -14.39 6.67
N PHE A 331 13.95 -14.16 6.86
CA PHE A 331 14.97 -15.21 6.70
C PHE A 331 14.95 -16.21 7.85
N LEU A 332 14.65 -15.77 9.08
CA LEU A 332 14.35 -16.67 10.19
C LEU A 332 13.18 -17.59 9.86
N SER A 333 12.10 -17.00 9.31
CA SER A 333 10.93 -17.77 8.89
C SER A 333 11.26 -18.79 7.79
N TRP A 334 12.13 -18.44 6.85
CA TRP A 334 12.58 -19.38 5.81
C TRP A 334 13.43 -20.52 6.36
N LEU A 335 14.31 -20.21 7.32
CA LEU A 335 15.12 -21.22 7.97
C LEU A 335 14.33 -22.14 8.91
N SER A 336 13.17 -21.67 9.42
CA SER A 336 12.29 -22.52 10.24
C SER A 336 11.38 -23.43 9.43
N GLN A 337 11.31 -23.26 8.09
CA GLN A 337 10.48 -24.09 7.22
C GLN A 337 11.15 -25.47 7.02
N GLU A 338 10.40 -26.52 7.31
CA GLU A 338 10.81 -27.88 6.93
C GLU A 338 10.66 -28.03 5.41
N HIS A 339 11.74 -28.40 4.74
CA HIS A 339 11.71 -28.73 3.31
C HIS A 339 11.39 -30.23 3.14
N GLN A 340 10.60 -30.56 2.13
CA GLN A 340 10.20 -31.95 1.86
C GLN A 340 11.42 -32.90 1.66
N ASP A 341 12.54 -32.35 1.22
CA ASP A 341 13.82 -33.01 0.98
C ASP A 341 14.85 -32.74 2.11
N GLY A 342 14.46 -32.03 3.18
CA GLY A 342 15.32 -31.73 4.33
C GLY A 342 16.40 -30.70 4.09
N HIS A 343 16.44 -30.04 2.93
CA HIS A 343 17.45 -29.04 2.56
C HIS A 343 16.86 -27.71 2.18
N ALA A 344 17.40 -26.63 2.76
CA ALA A 344 17.18 -25.28 2.28
C ALA A 344 17.90 -25.06 0.92
N PRO A 345 17.46 -24.13 0.06
CA PRO A 345 18.20 -23.79 -1.14
C PRO A 345 19.59 -23.28 -0.75
N TYR A 346 20.62 -23.64 -1.54
CA TYR A 346 21.96 -23.10 -1.34
C TYR A 346 21.94 -21.58 -1.46
N ALA A 347 22.25 -20.88 -0.37
CA ALA A 347 22.16 -19.43 -0.32
C ALA A 347 23.25 -18.78 0.55
N TYR A 348 23.67 -17.59 0.17
CA TYR A 348 24.49 -16.73 1.01
C TYR A 348 23.58 -15.78 1.78
N LEU A 349 23.50 -15.97 3.11
CA LEU A 349 22.73 -15.09 4.00
C LEU A 349 23.68 -14.05 4.62
N GLN A 350 23.53 -12.80 4.22
CA GLN A 350 24.29 -11.67 4.73
C GLN A 350 23.42 -10.87 5.69
N TYR A 351 23.83 -10.79 6.95
CA TYR A 351 23.07 -10.06 7.96
C TYR A 351 23.87 -8.89 8.55
N ALA A 352 23.28 -7.69 8.51
CA ALA A 352 23.88 -6.48 9.06
C ALA A 352 23.16 -6.02 10.34
N CYS A 353 23.89 -5.90 11.43
CA CYS A 353 23.42 -5.40 12.73
C CYS A 353 24.48 -4.51 13.39
N GLN A 354 24.15 -3.92 14.55
CA GLN A 354 25.12 -3.07 15.27
C GLN A 354 26.14 -3.91 16.06
N HIS A 355 25.65 -4.95 16.73
CA HIS A 355 26.46 -5.82 17.59
C HIS A 355 26.21 -7.29 17.25
N SER A 356 27.24 -8.10 17.29
CA SER A 356 27.13 -9.57 17.08
C SER A 356 26.30 -10.26 18.18
N THR A 357 26.12 -9.59 19.32
CA THR A 357 25.24 -10.02 20.42
C THR A 357 23.77 -9.68 20.20
N ASP A 358 23.39 -9.05 19.05
CA ASP A 358 21.99 -8.79 18.69
C ASP A 358 21.17 -10.09 18.74
N PRO A 359 20.00 -10.12 19.40
CA PRO A 359 19.17 -11.33 19.53
C PRO A 359 18.82 -11.98 18.18
N LEU A 360 18.58 -11.17 17.14
CA LEU A 360 18.30 -11.68 15.81
C LEU A 360 19.54 -12.29 15.15
N ALA A 361 20.75 -11.76 15.42
CA ALA A 361 22.00 -12.37 14.96
C ALA A 361 22.21 -13.75 15.59
N GLN A 362 21.92 -13.88 16.88
CA GLN A 362 22.01 -15.15 17.60
C GLN A 362 20.96 -16.16 17.11
N ALA A 363 19.71 -15.70 16.88
CA ALA A 363 18.64 -16.53 16.34
C ALA A 363 18.97 -17.03 14.91
N LEU A 364 19.46 -16.15 14.03
CA LEU A 364 19.93 -16.54 12.69
C LEU A 364 21.11 -17.52 12.75
N SER A 365 22.08 -17.28 13.65
CA SER A 365 23.23 -18.16 13.82
C SER A 365 22.82 -19.55 14.30
N LYS A 366 21.82 -19.63 15.18
CA LYS A 366 21.27 -20.90 15.64
C LYS A 366 20.55 -21.62 14.50
N ALA A 367 19.62 -20.94 13.82
CA ALA A 367 18.86 -21.53 12.72
C ALA A 367 19.74 -21.96 11.54
N ALA A 368 20.73 -21.15 11.13
CA ALA A 368 21.62 -21.48 10.02
C ALA A 368 22.49 -22.72 10.27
N LYS A 369 22.78 -23.07 11.53
CA LYS A 369 23.51 -24.32 11.85
C LYS A 369 22.75 -25.59 11.48
N GLU A 370 21.42 -25.50 11.43
CA GLU A 370 20.54 -26.60 11.05
C GLU A 370 20.43 -26.75 9.52
N HIS A 371 20.95 -25.75 8.75
CA HIS A 371 20.87 -25.67 7.29
C HIS A 371 22.26 -25.51 6.67
N PRO A 372 23.02 -26.61 6.45
CA PRO A 372 24.38 -26.56 5.92
C PRO A 372 24.50 -25.95 4.52
N ASP A 373 23.40 -25.90 3.76
CA ASP A 373 23.34 -25.26 2.45
C ASP A 373 23.21 -23.72 2.52
N VAL A 374 23.05 -23.16 3.72
CA VAL A 374 22.97 -21.70 3.92
C VAL A 374 24.23 -21.17 4.58
N ASN A 375 25.01 -20.40 3.83
CA ASN A 375 26.22 -19.76 4.34
C ASN A 375 25.87 -18.41 4.97
N LEU A 376 25.88 -18.34 6.31
CA LEU A 376 25.58 -17.11 7.06
C LEU A 376 26.84 -16.28 7.30
N GLU A 377 26.79 -15.01 6.94
CA GLU A 377 27.81 -14.02 7.24
C GLU A 377 27.21 -12.82 7.98
N ILE A 378 27.74 -12.50 9.17
CA ILE A 378 27.27 -11.41 10.02
C ILE A 378 28.23 -10.23 9.92
N TYR A 379 27.66 -9.04 9.67
CA TYR A 379 28.34 -7.74 9.60
C TYR A 379 27.94 -6.93 10.83
N ALA A 380 28.82 -6.88 11.82
CA ALA A 380 28.61 -6.25 13.12
C ALA A 380 29.90 -5.70 13.70
N ASP A 381 29.86 -5.02 14.84
CA ASP A 381 31.01 -4.62 15.64
C ASP A 381 32.07 -3.85 14.85
N GLY A 382 31.62 -2.91 13.99
CA GLY A 382 32.50 -2.09 13.15
C GLY A 382 32.69 -2.64 11.74
N ARG A 383 32.45 -3.92 11.47
CA ARG A 383 32.41 -4.47 10.11
C ARG A 383 31.11 -4.05 9.42
N ARG A 384 31.17 -3.14 8.49
CA ARG A 384 29.98 -2.63 7.78
C ARG A 384 29.71 -3.43 6.52
N TRP A 385 28.45 -3.82 6.34
CA TRP A 385 27.98 -4.39 5.09
C TRP A 385 27.97 -3.33 3.98
N THR A 386 28.43 -3.70 2.80
CA THR A 386 28.39 -2.88 1.58
C THR A 386 27.83 -3.69 0.41
N PRO A 387 27.34 -3.07 -0.66
CA PRO A 387 26.93 -3.80 -1.86
C PRO A 387 28.02 -4.67 -2.51
N LYS A 388 29.29 -4.40 -2.24
CA LYS A 388 30.41 -5.21 -2.73
C LYS A 388 30.36 -6.65 -2.22
N GLU A 389 29.82 -6.83 -1.01
CA GLU A 389 29.63 -8.17 -0.41
C GLU A 389 28.66 -9.04 -1.21
N VAL A 390 27.72 -8.42 -1.94
CA VAL A 390 26.85 -9.12 -2.89
C VAL A 390 27.55 -9.38 -4.20
N LEU A 391 28.30 -8.38 -4.70
CA LEU A 391 28.99 -8.45 -5.99
C LEU A 391 30.10 -9.50 -6.05
N GLN A 392 30.75 -9.80 -4.92
CA GLN A 392 31.79 -10.84 -4.85
C GLN A 392 31.29 -12.24 -5.21
N HIS A 393 29.97 -12.49 -5.09
CA HIS A 393 29.35 -13.76 -5.45
C HIS A 393 28.87 -13.82 -6.91
N TYR A 394 29.05 -12.74 -7.67
CA TYR A 394 28.63 -12.71 -9.07
C TYR A 394 29.56 -13.55 -9.97
N HIS A 395 28.95 -14.43 -10.74
CA HIS A 395 29.60 -15.18 -11.81
C HIS A 395 28.84 -14.92 -13.12
N ALA A 396 29.56 -14.77 -14.23
CA ALA A 396 28.96 -14.37 -15.49
C ALA A 396 28.07 -15.47 -16.13
N ASP A 397 28.26 -16.70 -15.74
CA ASP A 397 27.55 -17.89 -16.21
C ASP A 397 26.21 -18.16 -15.48
N LYS A 398 26.00 -17.53 -14.30
CA LYS A 398 24.80 -17.73 -13.48
C LYS A 398 24.11 -16.42 -13.11
N PRO A 399 22.76 -16.34 -13.20
CA PRO A 399 22.02 -15.17 -12.75
C PRO A 399 22.09 -15.03 -11.24
N LEU A 400 22.13 -13.79 -10.77
CA LEU A 400 22.16 -13.45 -9.34
C LEU A 400 20.75 -13.12 -8.87
N HIS A 401 20.22 -13.87 -7.92
CA HIS A 401 18.92 -13.66 -7.31
C HIS A 401 19.10 -13.12 -5.89
N ILE A 402 18.64 -11.92 -5.64
CA ILE A 402 18.87 -11.20 -4.38
C ILE A 402 17.55 -10.94 -3.69
N TRP A 403 17.43 -11.33 -2.44
CA TRP A 403 16.33 -10.96 -1.54
C TRP A 403 16.86 -9.99 -0.49
N PHE A 404 16.26 -8.81 -0.45
CA PHE A 404 16.69 -7.75 0.45
C PHE A 404 15.56 -7.34 1.39
N CYS A 405 15.79 -7.44 2.71
CA CYS A 405 14.91 -6.93 3.74
C CYS A 405 15.72 -6.08 4.74
N GLY A 406 15.43 -4.77 4.79
CA GLY A 406 16.16 -3.83 5.63
C GLY A 406 15.88 -2.36 5.29
N PRO A 407 16.72 -1.43 5.80
CA PRO A 407 16.54 0.01 5.62
C PRO A 407 16.48 0.42 4.13
N ALA A 408 15.51 1.29 3.80
CA ALA A 408 15.30 1.70 2.41
C ALA A 408 16.54 2.36 1.76
N ALA A 409 17.37 3.07 2.54
CA ALA A 409 18.62 3.68 2.06
C ALA A 409 19.61 2.61 1.58
N MET A 410 19.81 1.57 2.38
CA MET A 410 20.69 0.43 2.08
C MET A 410 20.23 -0.29 0.80
N GLY A 411 18.92 -0.55 0.69
CA GLY A 411 18.36 -1.18 -0.52
C GLY A 411 18.39 -0.28 -1.77
N ARG A 412 18.41 1.07 -1.62
CA ARG A 412 18.65 1.98 -2.77
C ARG A 412 20.11 1.96 -3.21
N GLN A 413 21.04 1.93 -2.26
CA GLN A 413 22.48 1.83 -2.53
C GLN A 413 22.79 0.51 -3.26
N LEU A 414 22.31 -0.62 -2.75
CA LEU A 414 22.45 -1.93 -3.41
C LEU A 414 21.96 -1.88 -4.86
N ARG A 415 20.76 -1.39 -5.10
CA ARG A 415 20.21 -1.31 -6.46
C ARG A 415 21.00 -0.41 -7.38
N ARG A 416 21.58 0.69 -6.87
CA ARG A 416 22.42 1.60 -7.67
C ARG A 416 23.68 0.87 -8.10
N GLU A 417 24.36 0.23 -7.18
CA GLU A 417 25.59 -0.51 -7.42
C GLU A 417 25.39 -1.65 -8.42
N LEU A 418 24.36 -2.49 -8.22
CA LEU A 418 24.02 -3.56 -9.16
C LEU A 418 23.80 -3.04 -10.60
N LYS A 419 23.09 -1.90 -10.73
CA LYS A 419 22.84 -1.29 -12.04
C LYS A 419 24.09 -0.72 -12.71
N GLN A 420 25.06 -0.27 -11.93
CA GLN A 420 26.31 0.33 -12.44
C GLN A 420 27.34 -0.73 -12.82
N THR A 421 27.31 -1.87 -12.10
CA THR A 421 28.37 -2.88 -12.18
C THR A 421 27.98 -4.08 -13.03
N LEU A 422 26.69 -4.48 -13.01
CA LEU A 422 26.24 -5.71 -13.64
C LEU A 422 25.34 -5.49 -14.85
N PRO A 423 25.36 -6.40 -15.86
CA PRO A 423 24.44 -6.39 -16.97
C PRO A 423 22.97 -6.45 -16.50
N ALA A 424 22.06 -5.75 -17.19
CA ALA A 424 20.68 -5.58 -16.73
C ALA A 424 19.86 -6.90 -16.58
N LYS A 425 20.24 -7.95 -17.28
CA LYS A 425 19.55 -9.25 -17.27
C LYS A 425 20.22 -10.30 -16.37
N SER A 426 21.41 -10.00 -15.80
CA SER A 426 22.17 -10.96 -15.00
C SER A 426 21.78 -10.99 -13.52
N TRP A 427 20.83 -10.16 -13.08
CA TRP A 427 20.39 -10.11 -11.69
C TRP A 427 18.93 -9.76 -11.52
N THR A 428 18.35 -10.27 -10.44
CA THR A 428 17.01 -9.88 -9.94
C THR A 428 17.13 -9.42 -8.50
N LEU A 429 16.31 -8.42 -8.11
CA LEU A 429 16.29 -7.90 -6.76
C LEU A 429 14.87 -7.88 -6.22
N HIS A 430 14.57 -8.79 -5.32
CA HIS A 430 13.35 -8.88 -4.56
C HIS A 430 13.48 -8.04 -3.30
N LYS A 431 12.53 -7.16 -3.03
CA LYS A 431 12.54 -6.29 -1.85
C LYS A 431 11.18 -6.32 -1.20
N GLU A 432 11.18 -6.44 0.10
CA GLU A 432 10.03 -6.11 0.91
C GLU A 432 10.17 -4.72 1.54
N HIS A 433 9.09 -3.96 1.57
CA HIS A 433 9.08 -2.61 2.10
C HIS A 433 8.18 -2.55 3.33
N PHE A 434 8.78 -2.55 4.53
CA PHE A 434 8.06 -2.40 5.80
C PHE A 434 7.71 -0.95 6.18
N GLN A 435 7.99 0.02 5.30
CA GLN A 435 7.60 1.41 5.53
C GLN A 435 6.21 1.66 4.92
N PHE A 436 5.19 1.48 5.73
CA PHE A 436 3.78 1.74 5.38
C PHE A 436 3.36 3.21 5.65
N ARG A 437 4.32 4.14 5.76
CA ARG A 437 4.12 5.59 5.90
C ARG A 437 4.53 6.34 4.64
#